data_94ce7d9fa26563576d5921514cd5828c
#
_entry.id   94ce7d9fa26563576d5921514cd5828c
#
_cell.length_a   1.000
_cell.length_b   1.000
_cell.length_c   1.000
_cell.angle_alpha   90.00
_cell.angle_beta   90.00
_cell.angle_gamma   90.00
#
_symmetry.space_group_name_H-M   'P 1'
#
loop_
_entity.id
_entity.type
_entity.pdbx_description
1 polymer ?
#
loop_
_entity_poly.entity_id
_entity_poly.type
_entity_poly.pdbx_seq_one_letter_code
_entity_poly.pdbx_strand_id
1 'polypeptide(L)'
;MRKYKLFVTFGLLTMSVAVHGQTSTISGVLLDSLTHEGEPYATVRVYKGKKSDKPVAMSVTAIDGKFSQQVTGQGNFLVSFTAMGRKEVLRKVQLTATGGVIDLGQLLVQDDTKQLKGVEVVAQKPLVKMETDKMSYDVQADNDAKTNTVLDMLRKVPMVTVDGQDNISVNGQSSFKVYVDGKPNVMFSSNPSQIFKSMPASAVKSIEVVTNPGAKYDAEGTGGVLNIIMNRVNGKSAVNMNGYNGNLAISAGNKGWRSSGFLSGQQGKLTYSANIMYNAAKSKGTVTEMSRTASDGSRMDYRQKGNTHIPFTMGNLSLGYELDSMSNIGASIGLTSFAMKNDGHPMTTFSGGPYGTGFSYGNEMTMKNKNTSFNGSIDYQRFFNKARTSSLTLSYLFSTTPAENTNLRVYDPLPA
;
A
#
# COMPACT_ATOMS: atom_id res chain seq x y z
N MET A 1 -62.06 24.44 -8.21
CA MET A 1 -61.16 25.46 -7.63
C MET A 1 -59.88 24.78 -7.16
N ARG A 2 -58.81 25.14 -7.80
CA ARG A 2 -57.44 24.63 -7.62
C ARG A 2 -56.87 25.07 -6.26
N LYS A 3 -56.24 24.18 -5.50
CA LYS A 3 -55.27 24.56 -4.47
C LYS A 3 -54.01 23.76 -4.66
N TYR A 4 -53.01 24.42 -5.22
CA TYR A 4 -51.64 23.95 -5.32
C TYR A 4 -51.00 23.97 -3.93
N LYS A 5 -50.55 22.84 -3.43
CA LYS A 5 -49.64 22.79 -2.27
C LYS A 5 -48.21 22.83 -2.80
N LEU A 6 -47.55 23.90 -2.51
CA LEU A 6 -46.12 24.16 -2.76
C LEU A 6 -45.32 23.27 -1.82
N PHE A 7 -44.67 22.26 -2.34
CA PHE A 7 -43.62 21.51 -1.61
C PHE A 7 -42.33 22.32 -1.68
N VAL A 8 -41.97 22.98 -0.60
CA VAL A 8 -40.64 23.57 -0.42
C VAL A 8 -39.70 22.40 -0.03
N THR A 9 -38.97 21.91 -1.02
CA THR A 9 -37.86 20.99 -0.80
C THR A 9 -36.68 21.79 -0.28
N PHE A 10 -36.47 21.74 1.03
CA PHE A 10 -35.29 22.30 1.69
C PHE A 10 -34.11 21.34 1.39
N GLY A 11 -33.41 21.63 0.30
CA GLY A 11 -32.16 20.95 -0.06
C GLY A 11 -31.11 21.28 0.99
N LEU A 12 -30.81 20.32 1.87
CA LEU A 12 -29.60 20.35 2.67
C LEU A 12 -28.41 20.23 1.73
N LEU A 13 -27.86 21.36 1.36
CA LEU A 13 -26.55 21.45 0.72
C LEU A 13 -25.52 21.06 1.78
N THR A 14 -25.22 19.76 1.89
CA THR A 14 -24.02 19.32 2.61
C THR A 14 -22.83 19.80 1.78
N MET A 15 -22.32 20.96 2.15
CA MET A 15 -20.99 21.40 1.76
C MET A 15 -20.01 20.40 2.33
N SER A 16 -19.69 19.37 1.55
CA SER A 16 -18.49 18.57 1.75
C SER A 16 -17.32 19.53 1.56
N VAL A 17 -16.82 20.05 2.66
CA VAL A 17 -15.51 20.71 2.70
C VAL A 17 -14.53 19.61 2.34
N ALA A 18 -14.21 19.50 1.06
CA ALA A 18 -13.05 18.78 0.61
C ALA A 18 -11.87 19.49 1.26
N VAL A 19 -11.38 18.92 2.36
CA VAL A 19 -10.10 19.32 2.94
C VAL A 19 -9.05 18.91 1.91
N HIS A 20 -8.83 19.80 0.95
CA HIS A 20 -7.67 19.73 0.07
C HIS A 20 -6.47 19.91 1.01
N GLY A 21 -5.84 18.81 1.38
CA GLY A 21 -4.60 18.85 2.12
C GLY A 21 -3.63 19.72 1.32
N GLN A 22 -3.37 20.93 1.81
CA GLN A 22 -2.51 21.86 1.11
C GLN A 22 -1.13 21.24 1.00
N THR A 23 -0.56 21.29 -0.19
CA THR A 23 0.73 20.73 -0.52
C THR A 23 1.79 21.82 -0.38
N SER A 24 2.81 21.55 0.40
CA SER A 24 4.02 22.38 0.49
C SER A 24 5.16 21.71 -0.25
N THR A 25 6.04 22.50 -0.86
CA THR A 25 7.24 22.01 -1.53
C THR A 25 8.45 22.32 -0.67
N ILE A 26 9.22 21.31 -0.29
CA ILE A 26 10.51 21.47 0.41
C ILE A 26 11.60 21.31 -0.63
N SER A 27 12.44 22.31 -0.79
CA SER A 27 13.54 22.33 -1.78
C SER A 27 14.86 22.72 -1.12
N GLY A 28 15.95 22.54 -1.85
CA GLY A 28 17.30 22.92 -1.43
C GLY A 28 18.37 22.19 -2.24
N VAL A 29 19.62 22.33 -1.83
CA VAL A 29 20.78 21.70 -2.45
C VAL A 29 21.61 20.99 -1.39
N LEU A 30 21.93 19.72 -1.61
CA LEU A 30 22.82 18.94 -0.77
C LEU A 30 24.23 18.94 -1.40
N LEU A 31 25.22 19.41 -0.66
CA LEU A 31 26.59 19.57 -1.12
C LEU A 31 27.54 18.75 -0.24
N ASP A 32 28.59 18.23 -0.84
CA ASP A 32 29.73 17.70 -0.11
C ASP A 32 30.43 18.83 0.67
N SER A 33 30.76 18.57 1.93
CA SER A 33 31.34 19.59 2.82
C SER A 33 32.79 19.96 2.48
N LEU A 34 33.50 19.11 1.71
CA LEU A 34 34.91 19.32 1.34
C LEU A 34 35.04 19.89 -0.07
N THR A 35 34.31 19.31 -1.03
CA THR A 35 34.43 19.72 -2.44
C THR A 35 33.43 20.81 -2.83
N HIS A 36 32.39 21.04 -2.02
CA HIS A 36 31.25 21.91 -2.34
C HIS A 36 30.51 21.53 -3.64
N GLU A 37 30.74 20.33 -4.17
CA GLU A 37 29.99 19.79 -5.28
C GLU A 37 28.66 19.19 -4.84
N GLY A 38 27.69 19.11 -5.73
CA GLY A 38 26.38 18.52 -5.44
C GLY A 38 26.48 17.05 -5.05
N GLU A 39 25.87 16.64 -3.93
CA GLU A 39 25.78 15.23 -3.54
C GLU A 39 24.66 14.54 -4.33
N PRO A 40 25.00 13.70 -5.33
CA PRO A 40 24.01 13.10 -6.20
C PRO A 40 23.31 11.91 -5.52
N TYR A 41 22.04 11.72 -5.87
CA TYR A 41 21.23 10.54 -5.50
C TYR A 41 21.14 10.26 -4.00
N ALA A 42 21.35 11.26 -3.17
CA ALA A 42 21.07 11.16 -1.74
C ALA A 42 19.55 11.00 -1.52
N THR A 43 19.17 10.07 -0.68
CA THR A 43 17.76 9.86 -0.35
C THR A 43 17.28 10.94 0.61
N VAL A 44 16.21 11.62 0.23
CA VAL A 44 15.50 12.63 1.02
C VAL A 44 14.22 12.00 1.55
N ARG A 45 14.11 11.81 2.88
CA ARG A 45 12.91 11.27 3.53
C ARG A 45 12.28 12.32 4.42
N VAL A 46 10.97 12.47 4.34
CA VAL A 46 10.20 13.39 5.16
C VAL A 46 9.34 12.61 6.13
N TYR A 47 9.44 12.94 7.41
CA TYR A 47 8.69 12.32 8.49
C TYR A 47 7.81 13.36 9.18
N LYS A 48 6.64 12.96 9.65
CA LYS A 48 5.78 13.82 10.47
C LYS A 48 6.22 13.74 11.93
N GLY A 49 6.73 14.87 12.45
CA GLY A 49 7.19 15.00 13.84
C GLY A 49 8.55 14.36 14.10
N LYS A 50 8.61 13.04 14.26
CA LYS A 50 9.85 12.29 14.58
C LYS A 50 10.18 11.30 13.47
N LYS A 51 11.46 10.90 13.41
CA LYS A 51 11.90 9.81 12.52
C LYS A 51 11.16 8.52 12.89
N SER A 52 10.55 7.88 11.90
CA SER A 52 9.77 6.65 12.03
C SER A 52 10.10 5.72 10.86
N ASP A 53 9.63 4.47 10.93
CA ASP A 53 9.86 3.47 9.89
C ASP A 53 9.16 3.81 8.56
N LYS A 54 8.12 4.68 8.61
CA LYS A 54 7.37 5.10 7.42
C LYS A 54 7.50 6.61 7.19
N PRO A 55 8.26 7.06 6.16
CA PRO A 55 8.25 8.45 5.74
C PRO A 55 6.90 8.79 5.09
N VAL A 56 6.47 10.04 5.22
CA VAL A 56 5.25 10.56 4.56
C VAL A 56 5.51 10.98 3.11
N ALA A 57 6.77 11.25 2.77
CA ALA A 57 7.21 11.54 1.42
C ALA A 57 8.70 11.20 1.26
N MET A 58 9.11 10.91 0.02
CA MET A 58 10.47 10.52 -0.29
C MET A 58 10.85 10.93 -1.70
N SER A 59 12.09 11.38 -1.88
CA SER A 59 12.71 11.69 -3.17
C SER A 59 14.22 11.46 -3.11
N VAL A 60 14.91 11.76 -4.21
CA VAL A 60 16.38 11.75 -4.27
C VAL A 60 16.88 13.07 -4.81
N THR A 61 18.15 13.41 -4.48
CA THR A 61 18.80 14.57 -5.05
C THR A 61 19.17 14.31 -6.52
N ALA A 62 19.11 15.34 -7.33
CA ALA A 62 19.62 15.33 -8.71
C ALA A 62 21.17 15.27 -8.73
N ILE A 63 21.74 15.19 -9.93
CA ILE A 63 23.20 15.09 -10.12
C ILE A 63 23.95 16.31 -9.53
N ASP A 64 23.30 17.46 -9.52
CA ASP A 64 23.82 18.72 -8.98
C ASP A 64 23.47 18.92 -7.49
N GLY A 65 22.98 17.86 -6.82
CA GLY A 65 22.59 17.89 -5.41
C GLY A 65 21.23 18.54 -5.10
N LYS A 66 20.54 19.11 -6.11
CA LYS A 66 19.23 19.73 -5.90
C LYS A 66 18.15 18.70 -5.60
N PHE A 67 17.22 19.06 -4.73
CA PHE A 67 16.03 18.28 -4.45
C PHE A 67 14.79 19.17 -4.35
N SER A 68 13.65 18.56 -4.66
CA SER A 68 12.34 19.17 -4.50
C SER A 68 11.35 18.08 -4.14
N GLN A 69 10.72 18.20 -2.97
CA GLN A 69 9.77 17.22 -2.45
C GLN A 69 8.45 17.87 -2.07
N GLN A 70 7.38 17.40 -2.65
CA GLN A 70 6.04 17.80 -2.24
C GLN A 70 5.59 17.01 -1.02
N VAL A 71 5.02 17.71 -0.05
CA VAL A 71 4.51 17.15 1.20
C VAL A 71 3.14 17.73 1.49
N THR A 72 2.19 16.86 1.79
CA THR A 72 0.82 17.26 2.15
C THR A 72 0.67 17.28 3.66
N GLY A 73 0.07 18.35 4.17
CA GLY A 73 -0.24 18.51 5.60
C GLY A 73 0.45 19.70 6.23
N GLN A 74 0.16 19.92 7.52
CA GLN A 74 0.68 21.02 8.33
C GLN A 74 1.31 20.50 9.63
N GLY A 75 2.16 21.32 10.26
CA GLY A 75 2.83 21.05 11.51
C GLY A 75 4.33 20.81 11.36
N ASN A 76 4.92 20.15 12.36
CA ASN A 76 6.35 19.89 12.37
C ASN A 76 6.70 18.63 11.59
N PHE A 77 7.68 18.75 10.69
CA PHE A 77 8.23 17.65 9.91
C PHE A 77 9.73 17.56 10.14
N LEU A 78 10.26 16.37 9.98
CA LEU A 78 11.69 16.09 10.02
C LEU A 78 12.11 15.58 8.64
N VAL A 79 13.07 16.25 8.02
CA VAL A 79 13.68 15.85 6.75
C VAL A 79 15.02 15.22 7.04
N SER A 80 15.21 14.00 6.55
CA SER A 80 16.43 13.21 6.66
C SER A 80 17.06 13.05 5.29
N PHE A 81 18.34 13.34 5.20
CA PHE A 81 19.16 13.18 4.01
C PHE A 81 20.19 12.09 4.28
N THR A 82 20.15 11.03 3.47
CA THR A 82 21.06 9.90 3.60
C THR A 82 21.73 9.62 2.27
N ALA A 83 23.05 9.54 2.24
CA ALA A 83 23.83 9.12 1.10
C ALA A 83 24.86 8.08 1.55
N MET A 84 25.32 7.26 0.61
CA MET A 84 26.26 6.18 0.91
C MET A 84 27.61 6.75 1.36
N GLY A 85 28.13 6.26 2.49
CA GLY A 85 29.39 6.73 3.05
C GLY A 85 29.34 8.12 3.68
N ARG A 86 28.16 8.72 3.81
CA ARG A 86 27.95 10.04 4.38
C ARG A 86 27.21 9.99 5.71
N LYS A 87 27.50 10.92 6.58
CA LYS A 87 26.70 11.11 7.80
C LYS A 87 25.31 11.62 7.45
N GLU A 88 24.30 11.04 8.10
CA GLU A 88 22.91 11.48 7.95
C GLU A 88 22.76 12.94 8.38
N VAL A 89 22.12 13.75 7.56
CA VAL A 89 21.75 15.14 7.87
C VAL A 89 20.26 15.19 8.18
N LEU A 90 19.91 15.81 9.31
CA LEU A 90 18.52 16.00 9.74
C LEU A 90 18.17 17.48 9.78
N ARG A 91 16.99 17.85 9.27
CA ARG A 91 16.45 19.21 9.34
C ARG A 91 14.99 19.19 9.80
N LYS A 92 14.69 20.02 10.77
CA LYS A 92 13.30 20.25 11.22
C LYS A 92 12.69 21.35 10.35
N VAL A 93 11.47 21.10 9.87
CA VAL A 93 10.71 22.01 9.01
C VAL A 93 9.31 22.13 9.57
N GLN A 94 8.79 23.36 9.61
CA GLN A 94 7.41 23.63 10.00
C GLN A 94 6.61 24.01 8.77
N LEU A 95 5.63 23.19 8.40
CA LEU A 95 4.72 23.45 7.30
C LEU A 95 3.49 24.21 7.81
N THR A 96 3.19 25.34 7.16
CA THR A 96 2.03 26.17 7.49
C THR A 96 0.77 25.70 6.80
N ALA A 97 -0.39 26.14 7.30
CA ALA A 97 -1.69 25.80 6.72
C ALA A 97 -1.93 26.40 5.33
N THR A 98 -1.15 27.40 4.93
CA THR A 98 -1.30 28.08 3.63
C THR A 98 -0.56 27.41 2.49
N GLY A 99 0.24 26.37 2.80
CA GLY A 99 1.15 25.77 1.82
C GLY A 99 2.28 26.73 1.44
N GLY A 100 3.10 26.34 0.48
CA GLY A 100 4.17 27.17 -0.05
C GLY A 100 5.45 26.40 -0.33
N VAL A 101 6.47 27.14 -0.79
CA VAL A 101 7.82 26.58 -1.02
C VAL A 101 8.68 26.93 0.20
N ILE A 102 9.30 25.91 0.78
CA ILE A 102 10.26 26.05 1.86
C ILE A 102 11.63 25.65 1.30
N ASP A 103 12.48 26.64 1.12
CA ASP A 103 13.86 26.43 0.70
C ASP A 103 14.74 26.20 1.92
N LEU A 104 15.39 25.05 1.99
CA LEU A 104 16.36 24.71 3.04
C LEU A 104 17.77 25.22 2.75
N GLY A 105 17.95 25.88 1.60
CA GLY A 105 19.23 26.41 1.15
C GLY A 105 20.26 25.32 0.88
N GLN A 106 21.52 25.63 1.17
CA GLN A 106 22.62 24.69 1.02
C GLN A 106 22.79 23.85 2.29
N LEU A 107 22.79 22.55 2.13
CA LEU A 107 23.00 21.57 3.18
C LEU A 107 24.31 20.85 2.93
N LEU A 108 25.19 20.78 3.92
CA LEU A 108 26.48 20.13 3.80
C LEU A 108 26.43 18.73 4.40
N VAL A 109 26.88 17.72 3.64
CA VAL A 109 27.10 16.36 4.12
C VAL A 109 28.58 16.12 4.34
N GLN A 110 28.90 15.38 5.39
CA GLN A 110 30.26 14.99 5.76
C GLN A 110 30.44 13.49 5.57
N ASP A 111 31.66 13.07 5.29
CA ASP A 111 32.01 11.66 5.28
C ASP A 111 31.76 11.02 6.66
N ASP A 112 31.24 9.79 6.65
CA ASP A 112 31.17 8.99 7.88
C ASP A 112 32.57 8.40 8.16
N THR A 113 33.37 9.12 8.94
CA THR A 113 34.79 8.86 9.22
C THR A 113 35.06 7.60 10.06
N LYS A 114 34.19 6.62 10.07
CA LYS A 114 34.51 5.27 10.54
C LYS A 114 35.28 4.45 9.51
N GLN A 115 36.00 5.08 8.61
CA GLN A 115 36.83 4.42 7.61
C GLN A 115 38.20 4.06 8.17
N LEU A 116 38.50 2.77 8.19
CA LEU A 116 39.84 2.22 8.40
C LEU A 116 40.79 2.77 7.32
N LYS A 117 41.92 3.29 7.72
CA LYS A 117 42.98 3.79 6.83
C LYS A 117 43.46 2.70 5.88
N GLY A 118 43.38 2.98 4.61
CA GLY A 118 44.09 2.26 3.56
C GLY A 118 43.17 1.63 2.51
N VAL A 119 42.72 2.44 1.53
CA VAL A 119 42.28 1.91 0.24
C VAL A 119 42.81 2.84 -0.85
N GLU A 120 43.53 2.23 -1.77
CA GLU A 120 43.90 2.75 -3.07
C GLU A 120 42.64 3.30 -3.80
N VAL A 121 42.69 4.53 -4.29
CA VAL A 121 41.56 5.17 -5.02
C VAL A 121 41.45 4.49 -6.38
N VAL A 122 40.75 3.38 -6.42
CA VAL A 122 40.11 2.90 -7.66
C VAL A 122 38.80 3.68 -7.79
N ALA A 123 38.66 4.41 -8.88
CA ALA A 123 37.41 5.11 -9.20
C ALA A 123 36.23 4.11 -9.13
N GLN A 124 35.50 4.10 -8.04
CA GLN A 124 34.34 3.21 -7.89
C GLN A 124 33.23 3.72 -8.80
N LYS A 125 32.74 2.85 -9.66
CA LYS A 125 31.51 3.11 -10.41
C LYS A 125 30.41 3.51 -9.41
N PRO A 126 29.67 4.59 -9.68
CA PRO A 126 28.56 4.97 -8.81
C PRO A 126 27.56 3.80 -8.74
N LEU A 127 27.20 3.41 -7.51
CA LEU A 127 26.26 2.30 -7.27
C LEU A 127 24.84 2.64 -7.73
N VAL A 128 24.52 3.94 -7.78
CA VAL A 128 23.21 4.44 -8.19
C VAL A 128 23.33 5.19 -9.51
N LYS A 129 22.46 4.87 -10.44
CA LYS A 129 22.31 5.58 -11.71
C LYS A 129 20.85 6.02 -11.85
N MET A 130 20.64 7.31 -12.10
CA MET A 130 19.32 7.86 -12.40
C MET A 130 19.12 7.90 -13.92
N GLU A 131 17.98 7.42 -14.37
CA GLU A 131 17.46 7.56 -15.73
C GLU A 131 16.15 8.36 -15.69
N THR A 132 15.63 8.75 -16.83
CA THR A 132 14.43 9.63 -16.91
C THR A 132 13.20 9.01 -16.26
N ASP A 133 13.05 7.68 -16.30
CA ASP A 133 11.86 6.94 -15.87
C ASP A 133 12.12 5.99 -14.70
N LYS A 134 13.39 5.77 -14.36
CA LYS A 134 13.79 4.83 -13.31
C LYS A 134 15.12 5.21 -12.67
N MET A 135 15.31 4.67 -11.48
CA MET A 135 16.59 4.63 -10.79
C MET A 135 17.10 3.19 -10.75
N SER A 136 18.38 3.00 -11.02
CA SER A 136 19.03 1.69 -11.01
C SER A 136 20.13 1.64 -9.94
N TYR A 137 20.10 0.62 -9.09
CA TYR A 137 21.11 0.31 -8.10
C TYR A 137 21.93 -0.90 -8.56
N ASP A 138 23.24 -0.73 -8.77
CA ASP A 138 24.14 -1.78 -9.22
C ASP A 138 24.56 -2.67 -8.03
N VAL A 139 23.85 -3.79 -7.87
CA VAL A 139 24.11 -4.75 -6.79
C VAL A 139 25.46 -5.44 -6.96
N GLN A 140 25.91 -5.68 -8.20
CA GLN A 140 27.19 -6.35 -8.46
C GLN A 140 28.40 -5.50 -8.10
N ALA A 141 28.26 -4.19 -8.14
CA ALA A 141 29.32 -3.25 -7.76
C ALA A 141 29.40 -3.06 -6.23
N ASP A 142 28.37 -3.46 -5.47
CA ASP A 142 28.35 -3.39 -4.01
C ASP A 142 29.06 -4.62 -3.40
N ASN A 143 30.10 -4.39 -2.59
CA ASN A 143 30.86 -5.46 -1.95
C ASN A 143 29.99 -6.31 -0.99
N ASP A 144 28.95 -5.73 -0.40
CA ASP A 144 28.06 -6.41 0.54
C ASP A 144 27.14 -7.44 -0.17
N ALA A 145 26.99 -7.35 -1.48
CA ALA A 145 26.20 -8.32 -2.27
C ALA A 145 26.75 -9.75 -2.21
N LYS A 146 28.01 -9.93 -1.79
CA LYS A 146 28.63 -11.27 -1.67
C LYS A 146 28.08 -12.07 -0.50
N THR A 147 27.63 -11.41 0.56
CA THR A 147 27.24 -12.04 1.83
C THR A 147 25.78 -11.78 2.22
N ASN A 148 25.16 -10.79 1.63
CA ASN A 148 23.82 -10.35 2.00
C ASN A 148 22.74 -10.99 1.10
N THR A 149 21.50 -10.89 1.57
CA THR A 149 20.30 -11.23 0.80
C THR A 149 19.84 -10.04 -0.05
N VAL A 150 18.95 -10.29 -1.00
CA VAL A 150 18.32 -9.21 -1.78
C VAL A 150 17.54 -8.26 -0.87
N LEU A 151 16.90 -8.77 0.17
CA LEU A 151 16.18 -7.94 1.15
C LEU A 151 17.12 -6.94 1.86
N ASP A 152 18.32 -7.40 2.21
CA ASP A 152 19.33 -6.54 2.85
C ASP A 152 19.81 -5.45 1.88
N MET A 153 20.00 -5.82 0.61
CA MET A 153 20.37 -4.84 -0.42
C MET A 153 19.26 -3.81 -0.66
N LEU A 154 17.98 -4.21 -0.59
CA LEU A 154 16.86 -3.28 -0.73
C LEU A 154 16.86 -2.16 0.33
N ARG A 155 17.46 -2.41 1.51
CA ARG A 155 17.62 -1.36 2.54
C ARG A 155 18.55 -0.24 2.12
N LYS A 156 19.43 -0.51 1.15
CA LYS A 156 20.40 0.45 0.58
C LYS A 156 19.88 1.15 -0.68
N VAL A 157 18.84 0.57 -1.31
CA VAL A 157 18.28 1.13 -2.54
C VAL A 157 17.51 2.43 -2.22
N PRO A 158 17.86 3.57 -2.81
CA PRO A 158 17.08 4.79 -2.65
C PRO A 158 15.62 4.57 -3.05
N MET A 159 14.69 5.32 -2.42
CA MET A 159 13.25 5.22 -2.65
C MET A 159 12.61 3.88 -2.24
N VAL A 160 13.38 2.95 -1.69
CA VAL A 160 12.87 1.73 -1.08
C VAL A 160 13.07 1.82 0.44
N THR A 161 12.07 1.42 1.20
CA THR A 161 12.17 1.25 2.65
C THR A 161 11.80 -0.16 3.03
N VAL A 162 12.57 -0.74 3.95
CA VAL A 162 12.28 -2.03 4.57
C VAL A 162 12.21 -1.82 6.06
N ASP A 163 11.05 -2.02 6.67
CA ASP A 163 10.84 -1.82 8.11
C ASP A 163 11.41 -2.98 8.95
N GLY A 164 11.31 -2.86 10.28
CA GLY A 164 11.79 -3.88 11.21
C GLY A 164 11.03 -5.22 11.15
N GLN A 165 9.90 -5.26 10.46
CA GLN A 165 9.08 -6.47 10.23
C GLN A 165 9.26 -7.01 8.80
N ASP A 166 10.29 -6.52 8.08
CA ASP A 166 10.59 -6.87 6.70
C ASP A 166 9.52 -6.45 5.67
N ASN A 167 8.62 -5.51 6.01
CA ASN A 167 7.70 -4.97 5.03
C ASN A 167 8.43 -3.98 4.11
N ILE A 168 8.18 -4.12 2.82
CA ILE A 168 8.83 -3.32 1.79
C ILE A 168 7.85 -2.24 1.33
N SER A 169 8.35 -1.01 1.19
CA SER A 169 7.63 0.09 0.56
C SER A 169 8.49 0.73 -0.53
N VAL A 170 7.88 1.07 -1.64
CA VAL A 170 8.52 1.73 -2.80
C VAL A 170 7.85 3.09 -2.97
N ASN A 171 8.63 4.16 -3.04
CA ASN A 171 8.12 5.55 -3.06
C ASN A 171 7.19 5.88 -1.88
N GLY A 172 7.41 5.27 -0.72
CA GLY A 172 6.53 5.42 0.44
C GLY A 172 5.22 4.63 0.37
N GLN A 173 4.99 3.87 -0.71
CA GLN A 173 3.80 3.06 -0.92
C GLN A 173 4.09 1.59 -0.65
N SER A 174 3.23 0.92 0.12
CA SER A 174 3.32 -0.52 0.36
C SER A 174 2.69 -1.36 -0.75
N SER A 175 1.93 -0.74 -1.66
CA SER A 175 1.38 -1.38 -2.85
C SER A 175 2.31 -1.10 -4.04
N PHE A 176 3.06 -2.09 -4.48
CA PHE A 176 3.96 -2.02 -5.63
C PHE A 176 3.97 -3.35 -6.37
N LYS A 177 4.39 -3.34 -7.63
CA LYS A 177 4.56 -4.55 -8.44
C LYS A 177 6.03 -4.93 -8.55
N VAL A 178 6.30 -6.23 -8.56
CA VAL A 178 7.66 -6.75 -8.78
C VAL A 178 7.77 -7.34 -10.17
N TYR A 179 8.76 -6.86 -10.89
CA TYR A 179 9.15 -7.36 -12.19
C TYR A 179 10.51 -8.07 -12.08
N VAL A 180 10.69 -9.07 -12.89
CA VAL A 180 11.98 -9.76 -13.05
C VAL A 180 12.41 -9.67 -14.50
N ASP A 181 13.58 -9.09 -14.75
CA ASP A 181 14.08 -8.83 -16.10
C ASP A 181 13.07 -8.08 -17.00
N GLY A 182 12.31 -7.14 -16.41
CA GLY A 182 11.28 -6.34 -17.07
C GLY A 182 9.96 -7.04 -17.35
N LYS A 183 9.74 -8.23 -16.83
CA LYS A 183 8.48 -8.98 -16.94
C LYS A 183 7.79 -9.04 -15.57
N PRO A 184 6.46 -8.86 -15.50
CA PRO A 184 5.74 -9.06 -14.25
C PRO A 184 5.94 -10.49 -13.75
N ASN A 185 6.26 -10.63 -12.47
CA ASN A 185 6.43 -11.93 -11.86
C ASN A 185 5.49 -12.08 -10.66
N VAL A 186 4.50 -12.94 -10.81
CA VAL A 186 3.43 -13.15 -9.84
C VAL A 186 3.97 -13.70 -8.51
N MET A 187 4.95 -14.59 -8.56
CA MET A 187 5.56 -15.16 -7.36
C MET A 187 6.20 -14.06 -6.50
N PHE A 188 6.99 -13.19 -7.12
CA PHE A 188 7.67 -12.10 -6.40
C PHE A 188 6.69 -11.01 -5.92
N SER A 189 5.65 -10.72 -6.70
CA SER A 189 4.67 -9.70 -6.34
C SER A 189 3.78 -10.12 -5.17
N SER A 190 3.56 -11.43 -4.98
CA SER A 190 2.66 -11.94 -3.95
C SER A 190 3.25 -11.93 -2.55
N ASN A 191 4.54 -12.18 -2.42
CA ASN A 191 5.25 -12.16 -1.13
C ASN A 191 6.71 -11.74 -1.31
N PRO A 192 6.95 -10.48 -1.66
CA PRO A 192 8.30 -9.99 -1.98
C PRO A 192 9.28 -10.16 -0.82
N SER A 193 8.86 -9.89 0.42
CA SER A 193 9.73 -9.93 1.59
C SER A 193 10.33 -11.32 1.81
N GLN A 194 9.53 -12.37 1.78
CA GLN A 194 10.00 -13.74 2.00
C GLN A 194 10.94 -14.20 0.89
N ILE A 195 10.63 -13.86 -0.36
CA ILE A 195 11.43 -14.26 -1.51
C ILE A 195 12.77 -13.53 -1.48
N PHE A 196 12.78 -12.21 -1.26
CA PHE A 196 14.01 -11.44 -1.22
C PHE A 196 14.88 -11.78 0.00
N LYS A 197 14.29 -12.22 1.10
CA LYS A 197 15.01 -12.72 2.28
C LYS A 197 15.71 -14.07 2.02
N SER A 198 15.14 -14.91 1.17
CA SER A 198 15.72 -16.20 0.80
C SER A 198 16.69 -16.13 -0.39
N MET A 199 16.71 -15.01 -1.11
CA MET A 199 17.48 -14.85 -2.34
C MET A 199 18.83 -14.20 -2.05
N PRO A 200 19.97 -14.85 -2.40
CA PRO A 200 21.28 -14.23 -2.25
C PRO A 200 21.41 -13.03 -3.20
N ALA A 201 21.98 -11.94 -2.73
CA ALA A 201 22.15 -10.73 -3.51
C ALA A 201 23.04 -10.93 -4.75
N SER A 202 23.98 -11.88 -4.71
CA SER A 202 24.81 -12.26 -5.85
C SER A 202 24.02 -12.78 -7.05
N ALA A 203 22.79 -13.22 -6.86
CA ALA A 203 21.86 -13.61 -7.92
C ALA A 203 21.34 -12.44 -8.76
N VAL A 204 21.43 -11.23 -8.23
CA VAL A 204 20.91 -10.01 -8.82
C VAL A 204 22.04 -9.16 -9.40
N LYS A 205 21.84 -8.64 -10.60
CA LYS A 205 22.75 -7.70 -11.23
C LYS A 205 22.47 -6.27 -10.75
N SER A 206 21.21 -5.85 -10.84
CA SER A 206 20.77 -4.53 -10.41
C SER A 206 19.32 -4.55 -9.98
N ILE A 207 18.97 -3.59 -9.14
CA ILE A 207 17.61 -3.33 -8.67
C ILE A 207 17.19 -1.98 -9.26
N GLU A 208 16.10 -1.98 -10.01
CA GLU A 208 15.56 -0.77 -10.62
C GLU A 208 14.26 -0.36 -9.93
N VAL A 209 14.17 0.90 -9.55
CA VAL A 209 12.94 1.51 -9.03
C VAL A 209 12.37 2.39 -10.14
N VAL A 210 11.22 2.01 -10.67
CA VAL A 210 10.53 2.80 -11.70
C VAL A 210 9.70 3.87 -11.00
N THR A 211 10.09 5.13 -11.19
CA THR A 211 9.49 6.27 -10.51
C THR A 211 8.29 6.85 -11.26
N ASN A 212 8.32 6.67 -12.57
CA ASN A 212 7.23 7.09 -13.44
C ASN A 212 6.80 5.92 -14.34
N PRO A 213 5.98 5.00 -13.80
CA PRO A 213 5.47 3.89 -14.59
C PRO A 213 4.55 4.43 -15.68
N GLY A 214 5.08 4.60 -16.90
CA GLY A 214 4.29 4.88 -18.09
C GLY A 214 3.42 3.68 -18.48
N ALA A 215 2.73 3.76 -19.62
CA ALA A 215 1.90 2.68 -20.16
C ALA A 215 2.61 1.32 -20.36
N LYS A 216 3.94 1.30 -20.21
CA LYS A 216 4.77 0.09 -20.24
C LYS A 216 4.57 -0.79 -18.98
N TYR A 217 4.29 -0.17 -17.86
CA TYR A 217 4.04 -0.82 -16.60
C TYR A 217 2.56 -0.62 -16.29
N ASP A 218 1.88 -1.70 -16.05
CA ASP A 218 0.43 -1.72 -15.81
C ASP A 218 -0.04 -0.62 -14.84
N ALA A 219 -1.00 0.17 -15.31
CA ALA A 219 -1.46 1.41 -14.68
C ALA A 219 -2.43 1.21 -13.51
N GLU A 220 -2.52 0.02 -12.92
CA GLU A 220 -3.39 -0.23 -11.77
C GLU A 220 -2.86 0.43 -10.49
N GLY A 221 -2.85 1.76 -10.43
CA GLY A 221 -2.79 2.54 -9.18
C GLY A 221 -1.73 2.14 -8.15
N THR A 222 -0.65 1.46 -8.57
CA THR A 222 0.41 1.01 -7.67
C THR A 222 1.43 2.11 -7.44
N GLY A 223 1.94 2.22 -6.22
CA GLY A 223 2.93 3.23 -5.81
C GLY A 223 4.30 3.11 -6.47
N GLY A 224 4.47 2.20 -7.43
CA GLY A 224 5.71 2.02 -8.19
C GLY A 224 5.95 0.60 -8.66
N VAL A 225 7.01 0.42 -9.41
CA VAL A 225 7.48 -0.89 -9.87
C VAL A 225 8.92 -1.10 -9.41
N LEU A 226 9.14 -2.24 -8.78
CA LEU A 226 10.46 -2.73 -8.43
C LEU A 226 10.88 -3.78 -9.46
N ASN A 227 11.86 -3.48 -10.29
CA ASN A 227 12.35 -4.40 -11.32
C ASN A 227 13.70 -5.00 -10.91
N ILE A 228 13.74 -6.30 -10.75
CA ILE A 228 14.93 -7.07 -10.38
C ILE A 228 15.60 -7.58 -11.65
N ILE A 229 16.76 -7.08 -11.96
CA ILE A 229 17.56 -7.59 -13.09
C ILE A 229 18.45 -8.71 -12.58
N MET A 230 18.23 -9.92 -13.10
CA MET A 230 18.97 -11.10 -12.68
C MET A 230 20.38 -11.12 -13.25
N ASN A 231 21.31 -11.61 -12.43
CA ASN A 231 22.66 -11.91 -12.91
C ASN A 231 22.61 -13.13 -13.82
N ARG A 232 23.36 -13.10 -14.92
CA ARG A 232 23.39 -14.16 -15.92
C ARG A 232 24.81 -14.67 -16.16
N VAL A 233 24.96 -15.97 -16.04
CA VAL A 233 26.20 -16.67 -16.41
C VAL A 233 25.93 -17.47 -17.68
N ASN A 234 26.69 -17.22 -18.72
CA ASN A 234 26.54 -17.87 -20.06
C ASN A 234 25.08 -17.73 -20.61
N GLY A 235 24.45 -16.56 -20.41
CA GLY A 235 23.11 -16.28 -20.93
C GLY A 235 21.96 -16.91 -20.14
N LYS A 236 22.26 -17.72 -19.14
CA LYS A 236 21.26 -18.30 -18.22
C LYS A 236 21.25 -17.54 -16.90
N SER A 237 20.10 -17.49 -16.22
CA SER A 237 20.04 -16.94 -14.88
C SER A 237 21.04 -17.65 -13.96
N ALA A 238 21.80 -16.90 -13.18
CA ALA A 238 22.80 -17.44 -12.26
C ALA A 238 22.19 -18.33 -11.16
N VAL A 239 20.89 -18.19 -10.91
CA VAL A 239 20.13 -18.95 -9.94
C VAL A 239 18.95 -19.65 -10.60
N ASN A 240 18.72 -20.90 -10.25
CA ASN A 240 17.50 -21.59 -10.62
C ASN A 240 16.35 -21.02 -9.80
N MET A 241 15.42 -20.32 -10.46
CA MET A 241 14.25 -19.71 -9.80
C MET A 241 13.10 -20.69 -9.59
N ASN A 242 13.26 -21.95 -10.00
CA ASN A 242 12.23 -22.97 -9.74
C ASN A 242 12.14 -23.24 -8.24
N GLY A 243 10.94 -23.21 -7.74
CA GLY A 243 10.65 -23.43 -6.34
C GLY A 243 9.25 -22.98 -5.96
N TYR A 244 8.90 -23.26 -4.74
CA TYR A 244 7.63 -22.80 -4.17
C TYR A 244 7.83 -22.36 -2.73
N ASN A 245 6.95 -21.48 -2.29
CA ASN A 245 6.87 -20.99 -0.93
C ASN A 245 5.40 -20.93 -0.53
N GLY A 246 5.10 -21.31 0.69
CA GLY A 246 3.73 -21.25 1.18
C GLY A 246 3.64 -21.35 2.69
N ASN A 247 2.52 -20.89 3.21
CA ASN A 247 2.16 -21.09 4.61
C ASN A 247 0.66 -21.39 4.74
N LEU A 248 0.31 -22.01 5.84
CA LEU A 248 -1.06 -22.20 6.29
C LEU A 248 -1.12 -21.81 7.77
N ALA A 249 -2.09 -20.97 8.11
CA ALA A 249 -2.32 -20.54 9.47
C ALA A 249 -3.80 -20.70 9.82
N ILE A 250 -4.07 -21.28 10.99
CA ILE A 250 -5.41 -21.42 11.54
C ILE A 250 -5.37 -20.94 12.98
N SER A 251 -6.30 -20.07 13.35
CA SER A 251 -6.48 -19.62 14.72
C SER A 251 -7.95 -19.66 15.10
N ALA A 252 -8.24 -20.08 16.31
CA ALA A 252 -9.59 -20.15 16.85
C ALA A 252 -9.65 -19.57 18.25
N GLY A 253 -10.76 -18.95 18.58
CA GLY A 253 -11.04 -18.34 19.88
C GLY A 253 -12.52 -18.23 20.15
N ASN A 254 -12.86 -17.72 21.31
CA ASN A 254 -14.25 -17.54 21.73
C ASN A 254 -15.06 -16.57 20.86
N LYS A 255 -14.37 -15.68 20.14
CA LYS A 255 -14.99 -14.69 19.22
C LYS A 255 -14.98 -15.11 17.76
N GLY A 256 -14.59 -16.36 17.46
CA GLY A 256 -14.57 -16.86 16.10
C GLY A 256 -13.28 -17.60 15.73
N TRP A 257 -13.09 -17.81 14.46
CA TRP A 257 -11.91 -18.43 13.92
C TRP A 257 -11.44 -17.76 12.63
N ARG A 258 -10.17 -17.89 12.36
CA ARG A 258 -9.51 -17.37 11.17
C ARG A 258 -8.66 -18.47 10.55
N SER A 259 -8.69 -18.56 9.24
CA SER A 259 -7.72 -19.35 8.48
C SER A 259 -7.14 -18.48 7.38
N SER A 260 -5.88 -18.70 7.07
CA SER A 260 -5.23 -18.10 5.92
C SER A 260 -4.27 -19.09 5.31
N GLY A 261 -4.21 -19.10 4.00
CA GLY A 261 -3.28 -19.91 3.23
C GLY A 261 -2.66 -19.06 2.12
N PHE A 262 -1.39 -19.31 1.89
CA PHE A 262 -0.63 -18.67 0.83
C PHE A 262 0.27 -19.71 0.19
N LEU A 263 0.32 -19.70 -1.14
CA LEU A 263 1.22 -20.52 -1.96
C LEU A 263 1.70 -19.67 -3.12
N SER A 264 2.98 -19.64 -3.37
CA SER A 264 3.54 -19.08 -4.61
C SER A 264 4.70 -19.91 -5.10
N GLY A 265 4.95 -19.85 -6.40
CA GLY A 265 6.06 -20.60 -6.96
C GLY A 265 6.32 -20.27 -8.43
N GLN A 266 7.43 -20.82 -8.88
CA GLN A 266 7.84 -20.81 -10.28
C GLN A 266 8.30 -22.21 -10.68
N GLN A 267 7.86 -22.67 -11.83
CA GLN A 267 8.31 -23.91 -12.46
C GLN A 267 8.56 -23.64 -13.94
N GLY A 268 9.82 -23.53 -14.30
CA GLY A 268 10.22 -23.15 -15.67
C GLY A 268 9.65 -21.80 -16.07
N LYS A 269 8.75 -21.81 -17.06
CA LYS A 269 8.08 -20.62 -17.60
C LYS A 269 6.79 -20.24 -16.86
N LEU A 270 6.29 -21.10 -16.00
CA LEU A 270 5.07 -20.88 -15.22
C LEU A 270 5.40 -20.26 -13.87
N THR A 271 4.75 -19.15 -13.57
CA THR A 271 4.71 -18.54 -12.23
C THR A 271 3.27 -18.61 -11.72
N TYR A 272 3.10 -18.87 -10.44
CA TYR A 272 1.77 -18.95 -9.82
C TYR A 272 1.79 -18.39 -8.41
N SER A 273 0.64 -17.86 -8.01
CA SER A 273 0.40 -17.41 -6.64
C SER A 273 -1.07 -17.63 -6.31
N ALA A 274 -1.31 -18.16 -5.14
CA ALA A 274 -2.64 -18.30 -4.57
C ALA A 274 -2.63 -17.83 -3.12
N ASN A 275 -3.61 -17.05 -2.73
CA ASN A 275 -3.85 -16.73 -1.33
C ASN A 275 -5.34 -16.88 -1.01
N ILE A 276 -5.64 -17.30 0.19
CA ILE A 276 -6.99 -17.38 0.71
C ILE A 276 -6.97 -16.96 2.17
N MET A 277 -7.95 -16.18 2.55
CA MET A 277 -8.19 -15.81 3.94
C MET A 277 -9.68 -15.94 4.24
N TYR A 278 -9.98 -16.57 5.35
CA TYR A 278 -11.32 -16.63 5.91
C TYR A 278 -11.28 -16.18 7.37
N ASN A 279 -12.22 -15.33 7.75
CA ASN A 279 -12.39 -14.86 9.11
C ASN A 279 -13.87 -14.91 9.47
N ALA A 280 -14.23 -15.67 10.49
CA ALA A 280 -15.59 -15.76 11.01
C ALA A 280 -15.64 -15.13 12.40
N ALA A 281 -15.82 -13.82 12.45
CA ALA A 281 -15.98 -13.10 13.71
C ALA A 281 -17.41 -13.23 14.22
N LYS A 282 -17.56 -13.51 15.53
CA LYS A 282 -18.84 -13.61 16.24
C LYS A 282 -18.79 -12.79 17.51
N SER A 283 -19.84 -12.01 17.75
CA SER A 283 -20.06 -11.33 19.01
C SER A 283 -21.43 -11.71 19.53
N LYS A 284 -21.52 -12.17 20.77
CA LYS A 284 -22.77 -12.55 21.42
C LYS A 284 -23.12 -11.56 22.53
N GLY A 285 -24.41 -11.24 22.64
CA GLY A 285 -24.92 -10.41 23.72
C GLY A 285 -24.40 -8.97 23.68
N THR A 286 -24.07 -8.46 22.49
CA THR A 286 -23.68 -7.05 22.33
C THR A 286 -24.85 -6.17 22.68
N VAL A 287 -24.63 -5.18 23.56
CA VAL A 287 -25.64 -4.18 23.95
C VAL A 287 -25.27 -2.87 23.26
N THR A 288 -26.23 -2.33 22.52
CA THR A 288 -26.14 -1.00 21.93
C THR A 288 -27.20 -0.12 22.60
N GLU A 289 -26.78 0.99 23.15
CA GLU A 289 -27.66 1.98 23.80
C GLU A 289 -27.47 3.33 23.12
N MET A 290 -28.58 3.98 22.85
CA MET A 290 -28.59 5.32 22.26
C MET A 290 -29.70 6.11 22.93
N SER A 291 -29.38 7.31 23.42
CA SER A 291 -30.35 8.27 23.95
C SER A 291 -30.28 9.53 23.10
N ARG A 292 -31.43 10.06 22.78
CA ARG A 292 -31.59 11.34 22.08
C ARG A 292 -32.62 12.19 22.77
N THR A 293 -32.29 13.42 23.11
CA THR A 293 -33.21 14.43 23.64
C THR A 293 -33.38 15.54 22.59
N ALA A 294 -34.60 15.89 22.28
CA ALA A 294 -34.92 17.00 21.39
C ALA A 294 -35.21 18.28 22.15
N SER A 295 -35.25 19.41 21.47
CA SER A 295 -35.45 20.75 22.06
C SER A 295 -36.84 20.95 22.66
N ASP A 296 -37.82 20.14 22.26
CA ASP A 296 -39.19 20.13 22.80
C ASP A 296 -39.33 19.32 24.11
N GLY A 297 -38.20 18.82 24.66
CA GLY A 297 -38.16 17.99 25.85
C GLY A 297 -38.51 16.52 25.59
N SER A 298 -38.76 16.12 24.36
CA SER A 298 -38.95 14.71 24.06
C SER A 298 -37.65 13.94 24.12
N ARG A 299 -37.71 12.70 24.60
CA ARG A 299 -36.57 11.79 24.75
C ARG A 299 -36.89 10.45 24.12
N MET A 300 -35.94 9.94 23.36
CA MET A 300 -35.94 8.60 22.80
C MET A 300 -34.76 7.81 23.36
N ASP A 301 -35.05 6.72 24.04
CA ASP A 301 -34.05 5.77 24.49
C ASP A 301 -34.21 4.48 23.66
N TYR A 302 -33.12 4.07 23.06
CA TYR A 302 -33.01 2.85 22.27
C TYR A 302 -32.00 1.92 22.92
N ARG A 303 -32.41 0.68 23.17
CA ARG A 303 -31.53 -0.36 23.69
C ARG A 303 -31.73 -1.64 22.91
N GLN A 304 -30.66 -2.15 22.33
CA GLN A 304 -30.64 -3.41 21.59
C GLN A 304 -29.67 -4.37 22.27
N LYS A 305 -30.10 -5.59 22.52
CA LYS A 305 -29.23 -6.72 22.82
C LYS A 305 -29.31 -7.70 21.69
N GLY A 306 -28.14 -8.08 21.13
CA GLY A 306 -28.12 -8.91 19.94
C GLY A 306 -26.83 -9.67 19.74
N ASN A 307 -26.81 -10.46 18.67
CA ASN A 307 -25.66 -11.22 18.23
C ASN A 307 -25.25 -10.76 16.85
N THR A 308 -23.96 -10.61 16.65
CA THR A 308 -23.41 -10.23 15.37
C THR A 308 -22.50 -11.34 14.84
N HIS A 309 -22.63 -11.67 13.57
CA HIS A 309 -21.77 -12.61 12.86
C HIS A 309 -21.24 -11.94 11.60
N ILE A 310 -19.92 -11.88 11.45
CA ILE A 310 -19.24 -11.18 10.37
C ILE A 310 -18.25 -12.16 9.72
N PRO A 311 -18.71 -13.00 8.77
CA PRO A 311 -17.80 -13.77 7.94
C PRO A 311 -17.20 -12.86 6.86
N PHE A 312 -15.90 -13.00 6.69
CA PHE A 312 -15.13 -12.35 5.64
C PHE A 312 -14.28 -13.39 4.92
N THR A 313 -14.35 -13.40 3.60
CA THR A 313 -13.54 -14.26 2.74
C THR A 313 -12.82 -13.40 1.73
N MET A 314 -11.55 -13.65 1.55
CA MET A 314 -10.77 -13.08 0.47
C MET A 314 -9.92 -14.18 -0.14
N GLY A 315 -9.87 -14.24 -1.47
CA GLY A 315 -9.03 -15.17 -2.20
C GLY A 315 -8.54 -14.54 -3.50
N ASN A 316 -7.31 -14.87 -3.85
CA ASN A 316 -6.70 -14.49 -5.12
C ASN A 316 -5.94 -15.69 -5.69
N LEU A 317 -6.09 -15.90 -7.00
CA LEU A 317 -5.25 -16.78 -7.79
C LEU A 317 -4.68 -15.98 -8.94
N SER A 318 -3.38 -16.06 -9.13
CA SER A 318 -2.69 -15.39 -10.23
C SER A 318 -1.72 -16.37 -10.90
N LEU A 319 -1.70 -16.35 -12.20
CA LEU A 319 -0.86 -17.19 -13.05
C LEU A 319 -0.11 -16.30 -14.02
N GLY A 320 1.15 -16.60 -14.27
CA GLY A 320 1.96 -15.97 -15.30
C GLY A 320 2.68 -17.05 -16.11
N TYR A 321 2.66 -16.93 -17.41
CA TYR A 321 3.35 -17.87 -18.31
C TYR A 321 4.18 -17.14 -19.35
N GLU A 322 5.47 -17.47 -19.41
CA GLU A 322 6.40 -16.95 -20.37
C GLU A 322 6.29 -17.76 -21.69
N LEU A 323 5.59 -17.20 -22.68
CA LEU A 323 5.43 -17.84 -23.99
C LEU A 323 6.80 -18.00 -24.66
N ASP A 324 7.54 -16.91 -24.74
CA ASP A 324 8.90 -16.83 -25.24
C ASP A 324 9.70 -15.72 -24.52
N SER A 325 10.96 -15.47 -24.94
CA SER A 325 11.82 -14.44 -24.32
C SER A 325 11.26 -13.02 -24.44
N MET A 326 10.31 -12.79 -25.36
CA MET A 326 9.74 -11.48 -25.68
C MET A 326 8.25 -11.36 -25.35
N SER A 327 7.59 -12.45 -24.97
CA SER A 327 6.13 -12.46 -24.72
C SER A 327 5.76 -13.20 -23.45
N ASN A 328 4.82 -12.66 -22.74
CA ASN A 328 4.22 -13.30 -21.57
C ASN A 328 2.70 -13.10 -21.54
N ILE A 329 2.02 -14.02 -20.91
CA ILE A 329 0.60 -13.97 -20.61
C ILE A 329 0.42 -14.10 -19.09
N GLY A 330 -0.46 -13.29 -18.55
CA GLY A 330 -0.88 -13.35 -17.15
C GLY A 330 -2.38 -13.52 -17.05
N ALA A 331 -2.84 -14.15 -15.99
CA ALA A 331 -4.25 -14.22 -15.64
C ALA A 331 -4.39 -14.13 -14.12
N SER A 332 -5.42 -13.42 -13.66
CA SER A 332 -5.76 -13.36 -12.24
C SER A 332 -7.26 -13.48 -12.01
N ILE A 333 -7.63 -14.07 -10.89
CA ILE A 333 -8.99 -14.13 -10.40
C ILE A 333 -8.97 -13.78 -8.92
N GLY A 334 -9.83 -12.85 -8.51
CA GLY A 334 -10.02 -12.43 -7.13
C GLY A 334 -11.47 -12.61 -6.68
N LEU A 335 -11.62 -13.01 -5.43
CA LEU A 335 -12.88 -13.10 -4.71
C LEU A 335 -12.75 -12.35 -3.38
N THR A 336 -13.68 -11.45 -3.12
CA THR A 336 -13.85 -10.86 -1.79
C THR A 336 -15.32 -10.98 -1.40
N SER A 337 -15.61 -11.59 -0.27
CA SER A 337 -16.97 -11.69 0.26
C SER A 337 -16.98 -11.19 1.70
N PHE A 338 -17.78 -10.19 1.93
CA PHE A 338 -18.09 -9.66 3.25
C PHE A 338 -19.56 -9.88 3.52
N ALA A 339 -19.88 -10.49 4.65
CA ALA A 339 -21.24 -10.55 5.11
C ALA A 339 -21.31 -10.12 6.57
N MET A 340 -22.46 -9.56 6.95
CA MET A 340 -22.79 -9.23 8.32
C MET A 340 -24.22 -9.68 8.58
N LYS A 341 -24.38 -10.50 9.58
CA LYS A 341 -25.70 -10.86 10.15
C LYS A 341 -25.78 -10.31 11.56
N ASN A 342 -26.81 -9.54 11.80
CA ASN A 342 -27.11 -8.97 13.13
C ASN A 342 -28.53 -9.37 13.50
N ASP A 343 -28.66 -10.20 14.53
CA ASP A 343 -29.93 -10.60 15.12
C ASP A 343 -30.04 -9.94 16.48
N GLY A 344 -31.17 -9.30 16.77
CA GLY A 344 -31.34 -8.61 18.04
C GLY A 344 -32.77 -8.28 18.38
N HIS A 345 -32.97 -7.89 19.61
CA HIS A 345 -34.27 -7.48 20.16
C HIS A 345 -34.14 -6.02 20.64
N PRO A 346 -34.33 -5.05 19.77
CA PRO A 346 -34.32 -3.66 20.14
C PRO A 346 -35.63 -3.28 20.90
N MET A 347 -35.45 -2.48 21.95
CA MET A 347 -36.50 -1.80 22.67
C MET A 347 -36.31 -0.30 22.46
N THR A 348 -37.36 0.37 22.04
CA THR A 348 -37.38 1.84 21.91
C THR A 348 -38.43 2.42 22.87
N THR A 349 -38.01 3.41 23.66
CA THR A 349 -38.85 4.13 24.57
C THR A 349 -38.88 5.60 24.20
N PHE A 350 -40.05 6.16 24.05
CA PHE A 350 -40.28 7.59 23.92
C PHE A 350 -40.88 8.13 25.21
N SER A 351 -40.42 9.31 25.64
CA SER A 351 -40.95 9.97 26.87
C SER A 351 -40.75 11.49 26.79
N GLY A 352 -41.45 12.22 27.61
CA GLY A 352 -41.36 13.68 27.70
C GLY A 352 -41.96 14.41 26.50
N GLY A 353 -42.00 15.73 26.55
CA GLY A 353 -42.58 16.58 25.51
C GLY A 353 -43.98 16.12 25.09
N PRO A 354 -44.27 15.94 23.79
CA PRO A 354 -45.57 15.50 23.30
C PRO A 354 -45.93 14.06 23.69
N TYR A 355 -44.97 13.26 24.16
CA TYR A 355 -45.20 11.85 24.54
C TYR A 355 -45.61 11.66 25.99
N GLY A 356 -45.60 12.73 26.82
CA GLY A 356 -46.04 12.66 28.22
C GLY A 356 -45.32 11.58 29.06
N THR A 357 -46.08 10.64 29.64
CA THR A 357 -45.54 9.50 30.39
C THR A 357 -44.79 8.50 29.51
N GLY A 358 -44.95 8.64 28.21
CA GLY A 358 -44.22 7.86 27.21
C GLY A 358 -44.83 6.50 26.87
N PHE A 359 -44.21 5.84 25.90
CA PHE A 359 -44.53 4.48 25.51
C PHE A 359 -43.26 3.76 25.07
N SER A 360 -43.29 2.46 25.13
CA SER A 360 -42.21 1.60 24.66
C SER A 360 -42.73 0.57 23.67
N TYR A 361 -41.92 0.23 22.70
CA TYR A 361 -42.17 -0.91 21.84
C TYR A 361 -40.89 -1.70 21.60
N GLY A 362 -41.05 -3.00 21.45
CA GLY A 362 -39.98 -3.91 21.06
C GLY A 362 -40.21 -4.43 19.66
N ASN A 363 -39.16 -4.95 19.09
CA ASN A 363 -39.27 -5.71 17.86
C ASN A 363 -38.13 -6.76 17.76
N GLU A 364 -38.37 -7.85 17.06
CA GLU A 364 -37.31 -8.71 16.59
C GLU A 364 -36.71 -8.10 15.30
N MET A 365 -35.40 -8.02 15.26
CA MET A 365 -34.69 -7.48 14.12
C MET A 365 -33.65 -8.47 13.63
N THR A 366 -33.71 -8.79 12.34
CA THR A 366 -32.66 -9.52 11.64
C THR A 366 -32.17 -8.68 10.45
N MET A 367 -30.92 -8.28 10.50
CA MET A 367 -30.25 -7.60 9.39
C MET A 367 -29.21 -8.54 8.78
N LYS A 368 -29.27 -8.71 7.48
CA LYS A 368 -28.29 -9.46 6.70
C LYS A 368 -27.79 -8.58 5.56
N ASN A 369 -26.52 -8.30 5.57
CA ASN A 369 -25.84 -7.60 4.46
C ASN A 369 -24.77 -8.52 3.93
N LYS A 370 -24.76 -8.75 2.62
CA LYS A 370 -23.74 -9.56 1.95
C LYS A 370 -23.30 -8.87 0.68
N ASN A 371 -22.02 -8.62 0.57
CA ASN A 371 -21.38 -8.10 -0.62
C ASN A 371 -20.34 -9.12 -1.07
N THR A 372 -20.42 -9.55 -2.31
CA THR A 372 -19.44 -10.47 -2.89
C THR A 372 -18.89 -9.84 -4.15
N SER A 373 -17.59 -9.65 -4.21
CA SER A 373 -16.91 -9.10 -5.37
C SER A 373 -16.08 -10.17 -6.05
N PHE A 374 -16.28 -10.33 -7.33
CA PHE A 374 -15.44 -11.11 -8.23
C PHE A 374 -14.74 -10.16 -9.18
N ASN A 375 -13.46 -10.31 -9.30
CA ASN A 375 -12.66 -9.59 -10.29
C ASN A 375 -11.66 -10.53 -10.94
N GLY A 376 -11.25 -10.20 -12.14
CA GLY A 376 -10.20 -10.93 -12.82
C GLY A 376 -9.61 -10.14 -13.97
N SER A 377 -8.43 -10.57 -14.38
CA SER A 377 -7.75 -10.02 -15.54
C SER A 377 -7.10 -11.11 -16.37
N ILE A 378 -6.93 -10.81 -17.64
CA ILE A 378 -6.06 -11.53 -18.56
C ILE A 378 -5.21 -10.49 -19.24
N ASP A 379 -3.90 -10.66 -19.18
CA ASP A 379 -2.91 -9.72 -19.70
C ASP A 379 -1.99 -10.44 -20.67
N TYR A 380 -1.78 -9.83 -21.83
CA TYR A 380 -0.78 -10.28 -22.79
C TYR A 380 0.21 -9.13 -23.02
N GLN A 381 1.51 -9.40 -22.88
CA GLN A 381 2.56 -8.44 -23.13
C GLN A 381 3.56 -8.97 -24.15
N ARG A 382 3.92 -8.14 -25.13
CA ARG A 382 4.95 -8.42 -26.13
C ARG A 382 5.95 -7.28 -26.20
N PHE A 383 7.21 -7.62 -26.09
CA PHE A 383 8.33 -6.72 -26.35
C PHE A 383 8.76 -6.80 -27.83
N PHE A 384 9.07 -5.66 -28.43
CA PHE A 384 9.47 -5.58 -29.85
C PHE A 384 10.97 -5.53 -30.06
N ASN A 385 11.75 -5.31 -29.00
CA ASN A 385 13.20 -5.30 -29.06
C ASN A 385 13.85 -6.01 -27.89
N LYS A 386 15.08 -6.49 -28.04
CA LYS A 386 15.85 -7.19 -27.00
C LYS A 386 16.15 -6.30 -25.79
N ALA A 387 16.24 -4.99 -25.97
CA ALA A 387 16.42 -4.02 -24.88
C ALA A 387 15.14 -3.77 -24.10
N ARG A 388 13.99 -4.33 -24.55
CA ARG A 388 12.66 -4.20 -23.90
C ARG A 388 12.22 -2.76 -23.67
N THR A 389 12.68 -1.84 -24.54
CA THR A 389 12.29 -0.42 -24.50
C THR A 389 10.98 -0.13 -25.20
N SER A 390 10.47 -1.07 -26.02
CA SER A 390 9.21 -0.97 -26.74
C SER A 390 8.38 -2.21 -26.50
N SER A 391 7.14 -2.05 -26.07
CA SER A 391 6.20 -3.14 -25.78
C SER A 391 4.76 -2.77 -26.11
N LEU A 392 3.96 -3.80 -26.36
CA LEU A 392 2.49 -3.74 -26.39
C LEU A 392 1.96 -4.58 -25.25
N THR A 393 1.05 -4.03 -24.48
CA THR A 393 0.29 -4.75 -23.45
C THR A 393 -1.18 -4.67 -23.81
N LEU A 394 -1.85 -5.82 -23.85
CA LEU A 394 -3.29 -5.95 -24.00
C LEU A 394 -3.83 -6.53 -22.72
N SER A 395 -4.79 -5.84 -22.10
CA SER A 395 -5.39 -6.25 -20.83
C SER A 395 -6.90 -6.29 -20.96
N TYR A 396 -7.51 -7.37 -20.47
CA TYR A 396 -8.94 -7.49 -20.29
C TYR A 396 -9.23 -7.66 -18.80
N LEU A 397 -10.04 -6.75 -18.25
CA LEU A 397 -10.45 -6.78 -16.84
C LEU A 397 -11.96 -6.96 -16.76
N PHE A 398 -12.40 -7.76 -15.80
CA PHE A 398 -13.80 -7.86 -15.42
C PHE A 398 -13.97 -7.72 -13.92
N SER A 399 -15.07 -7.14 -13.51
CA SER A 399 -15.43 -7.03 -12.10
C SER A 399 -16.94 -7.06 -11.96
N THR A 400 -17.43 -7.75 -10.95
CA THR A 400 -18.84 -7.74 -10.55
C THR A 400 -18.94 -7.77 -9.04
N THR A 401 -19.90 -7.03 -8.48
CA THR A 401 -20.08 -6.92 -7.03
C THR A 401 -21.57 -7.02 -6.70
N PRO A 402 -22.17 -8.25 -6.75
CA PRO A 402 -23.52 -8.44 -6.28
C PRO A 402 -23.61 -8.15 -4.76
N ALA A 403 -24.66 -7.42 -4.40
CA ALA A 403 -24.98 -7.06 -3.03
C ALA A 403 -26.38 -7.55 -2.68
N GLU A 404 -26.52 -8.14 -1.52
CA GLU A 404 -27.79 -8.58 -0.95
C GLU A 404 -27.96 -7.93 0.43
N ASN A 405 -29.08 -7.21 0.57
CA ASN A 405 -29.42 -6.54 1.83
C ASN A 405 -30.83 -6.95 2.24
N THR A 406 -30.95 -7.55 3.42
CA THR A 406 -32.23 -7.92 4.01
C THR A 406 -32.35 -7.27 5.38
N ASN A 407 -33.47 -6.60 5.63
CA ASN A 407 -33.79 -6.03 6.91
C ASN A 407 -35.22 -6.47 7.27
N LEU A 408 -35.33 -7.46 8.15
CA LEU A 408 -36.59 -7.96 8.65
C LEU A 408 -36.81 -7.42 10.07
N ARG A 409 -37.97 -6.84 10.30
CA ARG A 409 -38.44 -6.40 11.62
C ARG A 409 -39.83 -6.94 11.89
N VAL A 410 -40.00 -7.57 13.02
CA VAL A 410 -41.28 -8.05 13.48
C VAL A 410 -41.56 -7.34 14.82
N TYR A 411 -42.56 -6.49 14.83
CA TYR A 411 -42.90 -5.71 16.00
C TYR A 411 -43.69 -6.55 16.99
N ASP A 412 -43.37 -6.38 18.28
CA ASP A 412 -44.12 -6.99 19.37
C ASP A 412 -45.53 -6.38 19.40
N PRO A 413 -46.53 -7.14 19.79
CA PRO A 413 -47.87 -6.59 20.02
C PRO A 413 -47.78 -5.46 21.04
N LEU A 414 -48.40 -4.33 20.74
CA LEU A 414 -48.55 -3.27 21.74
C LEU A 414 -49.34 -3.78 22.94
N PRO A 415 -48.95 -3.50 24.18
CA PRO A 415 -49.76 -3.80 25.33
C PRO A 415 -51.12 -3.10 25.16
N ALA A 416 -52.21 -3.86 25.45
CA ALA A 416 -53.58 -3.41 25.35
C ALA A 416 -53.87 -2.26 26.31
#